data_fd6f6a1982f7e6380e3fcc006d34b57d
#
_entry.id   fd6f6a1982f7e6380e3fcc006d34b57d
#
_cell.length_a   1.000
_cell.length_b   1.000
_cell.length_c   1.000
_cell.angle_alpha   90.00
_cell.angle_beta   90.00
_cell.angle_gamma   90.00
#
_symmetry.space_group_name_H-M   'P 1'
#
loop_
_entity.id
_entity.type
_entity.pdbx_description
1 polymer ?
#
loop_
_entity_poly.entity_id
_entity_poly.type
_entity_poly.pdbx_seq_one_letter_code
_entity_poly.pdbx_strand_id
1 'polypeptide(L)'
;MKRKIKYSAKVAQEDYEELRTHSKRSLKLTPWLDTLISQGVKEKVSLEVIHQEIKNVICLRTLYNWIASGTLSVAYHELLYPQYRKLKQARVTAPKHPLGLSIDERPDFINERSEYGHWEIDTVLLTKAKGECLLTLTERKSRLEIIRLIPDKSTQSVNQALRALDIEFKSVTSDNGKAFAKLSEVLDCPVYYCHAYASHEHGSNENHNRMIRRHLPKGTKKTTKEFVAYIKQWMNNYPRKMFHYKTPLELVMSG
;
A
#
# COMPACT_ATOMS: atom_id res chain seq x y z
N MET A 1 -61.57 7.47 -39.98
CA MET A 1 -60.78 8.73 -39.82
C MET A 1 -59.67 8.57 -38.80
N LYS A 2 -58.39 8.54 -39.20
CA LYS A 2 -57.27 8.53 -38.27
C LYS A 2 -57.08 9.96 -37.79
N ARG A 3 -57.28 10.21 -36.49
CA ARG A 3 -56.92 11.48 -35.83
C ARG A 3 -55.44 11.71 -35.96
N LYS A 4 -55.04 12.78 -36.67
CA LYS A 4 -53.64 13.24 -36.68
C LYS A 4 -53.36 13.83 -35.32
N ILE A 5 -52.57 13.12 -34.50
CA ILE A 5 -52.05 13.66 -33.23
C ILE A 5 -51.06 14.78 -33.60
N LYS A 6 -51.34 16.02 -33.19
CA LYS A 6 -50.39 17.12 -33.34
C LYS A 6 -49.17 16.87 -32.43
N TYR A 7 -47.98 16.94 -33.01
CA TYR A 7 -46.74 16.88 -32.24
C TYR A 7 -46.67 18.02 -31.22
N SER A 8 -46.37 17.67 -29.97
CA SER A 8 -46.10 18.62 -28.90
C SER A 8 -44.74 18.26 -28.28
N ALA A 9 -43.80 19.20 -28.35
CA ALA A 9 -42.46 18.99 -27.77
C ALA A 9 -42.49 18.70 -26.25
N LYS A 10 -43.46 19.32 -25.54
CA LYS A 10 -43.66 19.09 -24.12
C LYS A 10 -44.09 17.66 -23.82
N VAL A 11 -45.09 17.16 -24.54
CA VAL A 11 -45.59 15.78 -24.36
C VAL A 11 -44.50 14.78 -24.75
N ALA A 12 -43.78 15.02 -25.84
CA ALA A 12 -42.65 14.16 -26.23
C ALA A 12 -41.53 14.12 -25.21
N GLN A 13 -41.27 15.23 -24.51
CA GLN A 13 -40.28 15.29 -23.43
C GLN A 13 -40.78 14.53 -22.19
N GLU A 14 -42.06 14.70 -21.83
CA GLU A 14 -42.67 13.98 -20.70
C GLU A 14 -42.68 12.46 -20.97
N ASP A 15 -43.06 12.00 -22.15
CA ASP A 15 -43.02 10.61 -22.57
C ASP A 15 -41.57 10.05 -22.54
N TYR A 16 -40.58 10.85 -23.00
CA TYR A 16 -39.17 10.47 -22.95
C TYR A 16 -38.70 10.28 -21.52
N GLU A 17 -39.03 11.20 -20.61
CA GLU A 17 -38.65 11.14 -19.21
C GLU A 17 -39.30 9.94 -18.51
N GLU A 18 -40.59 9.67 -18.82
CA GLU A 18 -41.30 8.50 -18.29
C GLU A 18 -40.68 7.19 -18.79
N LEU A 19 -40.44 7.04 -20.09
CA LEU A 19 -39.79 5.87 -20.69
C LEU A 19 -38.37 5.67 -20.12
N ARG A 20 -37.64 6.78 -19.88
CA ARG A 20 -36.31 6.74 -19.28
C ARG A 20 -36.34 6.26 -17.82
N THR A 21 -37.39 6.58 -17.06
CA THR A 21 -37.53 6.05 -15.68
C THR A 21 -37.86 4.57 -15.67
N HIS A 22 -38.72 4.11 -16.58
CA HIS A 22 -39.10 2.70 -16.73
C HIS A 22 -37.96 1.83 -17.30
N SER A 23 -37.09 2.41 -18.15
CA SER A 23 -35.95 1.69 -18.75
C SER A 23 -34.74 1.54 -17.85
N LYS A 24 -34.71 2.19 -16.66
CA LYS A 24 -33.60 2.06 -15.71
C LYS A 24 -33.56 0.64 -15.16
N ARG A 25 -32.42 -0.03 -15.37
CA ARG A 25 -32.15 -1.31 -14.68
C ARG A 25 -32.25 -1.10 -13.18
N SER A 26 -32.86 -2.06 -12.49
CA SER A 26 -32.90 -2.06 -11.04
C SER A 26 -31.50 -1.95 -10.44
N LEU A 27 -31.39 -1.19 -9.34
CA LEU A 27 -30.13 -1.03 -8.64
C LEU A 27 -29.70 -2.41 -8.08
N LYS A 28 -28.49 -2.85 -8.42
CA LYS A 28 -27.93 -4.12 -7.94
C LYS A 28 -27.39 -4.03 -6.51
N LEU A 29 -27.45 -2.85 -5.90
CA LEU A 29 -26.99 -2.66 -4.52
C LEU A 29 -27.96 -3.33 -3.56
N THR A 30 -27.45 -4.28 -2.79
CA THR A 30 -28.15 -4.92 -1.69
C THR A 30 -27.56 -4.45 -0.35
N PRO A 31 -28.31 -4.52 0.77
CA PRO A 31 -27.76 -4.21 2.09
C PRO A 31 -26.50 -5.00 2.44
N TRP A 32 -26.42 -6.25 2.02
CA TRP A 32 -25.24 -7.09 2.18
C TRP A 32 -24.01 -6.53 1.44
N LEU A 33 -24.17 -6.11 0.18
CA LEU A 33 -23.09 -5.50 -0.59
C LEU A 33 -22.59 -4.20 0.03
N ASP A 34 -23.51 -3.35 0.51
CA ASP A 34 -23.13 -2.10 1.18
C ASP A 34 -22.35 -2.37 2.47
N THR A 35 -22.79 -3.35 3.27
CA THR A 35 -22.09 -3.77 4.49
C THR A 35 -20.70 -4.30 4.19
N LEU A 36 -20.56 -5.21 3.20
CA LEU A 36 -19.27 -5.78 2.80
C LEU A 36 -18.27 -4.70 2.36
N ILE A 37 -18.73 -3.78 1.50
CA ILE A 37 -17.88 -2.70 0.97
C ILE A 37 -17.49 -1.74 2.11
N SER A 38 -18.44 -1.35 2.95
CA SER A 38 -18.19 -0.45 4.08
C SER A 38 -17.21 -1.03 5.08
N GLN A 39 -17.36 -2.32 5.39
CA GLN A 39 -16.43 -2.99 6.30
C GLN A 39 -15.03 -3.07 5.71
N GLY A 40 -14.89 -3.47 4.44
CA GLY A 40 -13.58 -3.52 3.77
C GLY A 40 -12.88 -2.15 3.77
N VAL A 41 -13.61 -1.05 3.53
CA VAL A 41 -13.04 0.31 3.60
C VAL A 41 -12.59 0.66 5.02
N LYS A 42 -13.37 0.32 6.05
CA LYS A 42 -13.00 0.50 7.48
C LYS A 42 -11.73 -0.29 7.83
N GLU A 43 -11.58 -1.48 7.30
CA GLU A 43 -10.39 -2.35 7.45
C GLU A 43 -9.20 -1.90 6.60
N LYS A 44 -9.28 -0.72 5.97
CA LYS A 44 -8.22 -0.13 5.13
C LYS A 44 -7.89 -0.94 3.87
N VAL A 45 -8.86 -1.69 3.37
CA VAL A 45 -8.75 -2.44 2.10
C VAL A 45 -9.13 -1.53 0.93
N SER A 46 -8.45 -1.66 -0.21
CA SER A 46 -8.78 -0.89 -1.40
C SER A 46 -10.01 -1.44 -2.12
N LEU A 47 -10.75 -0.59 -2.83
CA LEU A 47 -11.93 -1.01 -3.61
C LEU A 47 -11.60 -2.08 -4.64
N GLU A 48 -10.40 -2.05 -5.23
CA GLU A 48 -9.96 -3.07 -6.18
C GLU A 48 -9.84 -4.46 -5.54
N VAL A 49 -9.37 -4.53 -4.29
CA VAL A 49 -9.27 -5.79 -3.55
C VAL A 49 -10.66 -6.27 -3.12
N ILE A 50 -11.48 -5.38 -2.54
CA ILE A 50 -12.88 -5.71 -2.18
C ILE A 50 -13.65 -6.22 -3.40
N HIS A 51 -13.45 -5.58 -4.56
CA HIS A 51 -14.10 -5.98 -5.81
C HIS A 51 -13.77 -7.43 -6.24
N GLN A 52 -12.62 -8.01 -5.87
CA GLN A 52 -12.32 -9.40 -6.23
C GLN A 52 -13.35 -10.39 -5.68
N GLU A 53 -13.92 -10.13 -4.52
CA GLU A 53 -14.96 -10.98 -3.91
C GLU A 53 -16.30 -10.87 -4.65
N ILE A 54 -16.57 -9.74 -5.28
CA ILE A 54 -17.86 -9.41 -5.90
C ILE A 54 -17.78 -9.14 -7.41
N LYS A 55 -16.66 -9.48 -8.06
CA LYS A 55 -16.41 -9.21 -9.48
C LYS A 55 -17.45 -9.82 -10.44
N ASN A 56 -18.08 -10.94 -10.03
CA ASN A 56 -19.15 -11.60 -10.79
C ASN A 56 -20.52 -10.93 -10.61
N VAL A 57 -20.67 -10.02 -9.63
CA VAL A 57 -21.93 -9.34 -9.33
C VAL A 57 -21.99 -7.95 -9.97
N ILE A 58 -20.92 -7.18 -9.78
CA ILE A 58 -20.82 -5.80 -10.27
C ILE A 58 -19.42 -5.51 -10.79
N CYS A 59 -19.26 -4.54 -11.68
CA CYS A 59 -17.93 -4.09 -12.13
C CYS A 59 -17.35 -3.01 -11.20
N LEU A 60 -16.02 -2.92 -11.17
CA LEU A 60 -15.29 -1.94 -10.34
C LEU A 60 -15.75 -0.49 -10.58
N ARG A 61 -16.05 -0.13 -11.84
CA ARG A 61 -16.55 1.22 -12.17
C ARG A 61 -17.87 1.52 -11.48
N THR A 62 -18.75 0.52 -11.33
CA THR A 62 -20.02 0.68 -10.61
C THR A 62 -19.81 1.06 -9.16
N LEU A 63 -18.81 0.47 -8.47
CA LEU A 63 -18.46 0.85 -7.10
C LEU A 63 -18.08 2.33 -6.99
N TYR A 64 -17.19 2.80 -7.85
CA TYR A 64 -16.80 4.22 -7.86
C TYR A 64 -17.98 5.15 -8.20
N ASN A 65 -18.86 4.74 -9.13
CA ASN A 65 -20.05 5.51 -9.45
C ASN A 65 -21.03 5.59 -8.26
N TRP A 66 -21.24 4.49 -7.53
CA TRP A 66 -22.09 4.46 -6.35
C TRP A 66 -21.57 5.33 -5.21
N ILE A 67 -20.25 5.40 -5.02
CA ILE A 67 -19.63 6.31 -4.06
C ILE A 67 -19.80 7.76 -4.52
N ALA A 68 -19.54 8.05 -5.79
CA ALA A 68 -19.66 9.39 -6.35
C ALA A 68 -21.10 9.93 -6.31
N SER A 69 -22.11 9.05 -6.46
CA SER A 69 -23.53 9.40 -6.38
C SER A 69 -24.10 9.38 -4.95
N GLY A 70 -23.30 9.01 -3.93
CA GLY A 70 -23.78 8.85 -2.56
C GLY A 70 -24.76 7.67 -2.38
N THR A 71 -24.74 6.69 -3.28
CA THR A 71 -25.59 5.50 -3.23
C THR A 71 -25.10 4.48 -2.19
N LEU A 72 -23.77 4.42 -1.97
CA LEU A 72 -23.16 3.64 -0.89
C LEU A 72 -23.10 4.45 0.40
N SER A 73 -23.08 3.74 1.53
CA SER A 73 -22.87 4.36 2.85
C SER A 73 -21.44 4.88 3.06
N VAL A 74 -20.50 4.50 2.19
CA VAL A 74 -19.10 4.97 2.18
C VAL A 74 -18.97 6.29 1.44
N ALA A 75 -18.35 7.28 2.07
CA ALA A 75 -18.05 8.55 1.45
C ALA A 75 -16.67 8.55 0.77
N TYR A 76 -16.52 9.42 -0.26
CA TYR A 76 -15.27 9.49 -1.05
C TYR A 76 -14.02 9.80 -0.20
N HIS A 77 -14.15 10.60 0.87
CA HIS A 77 -13.04 10.96 1.76
C HIS A 77 -12.56 9.81 2.66
N GLU A 78 -13.36 8.75 2.81
CA GLU A 78 -13.02 7.54 3.57
C GLU A 78 -12.13 6.58 2.79
N LEU A 79 -12.04 6.77 1.46
CA LEU A 79 -11.18 5.97 0.60
C LEU A 79 -9.69 6.18 0.93
N LEU A 80 -8.87 5.15 0.67
CA LEU A 80 -7.45 5.13 1.01
C LEU A 80 -6.62 6.27 0.41
N TYR A 81 -7.04 6.78 -0.76
CA TYR A 81 -6.30 7.79 -1.52
C TYR A 81 -7.25 8.86 -2.04
N PRO A 82 -7.81 9.70 -1.17
CA PRO A 82 -8.53 10.89 -1.64
C PRO A 82 -7.55 11.74 -2.44
N GLN A 83 -7.95 12.16 -3.64
CA GLN A 83 -7.05 12.83 -4.59
C GLN A 83 -6.71 14.26 -4.13
N TYR A 84 -5.78 14.41 -3.21
CA TYR A 84 -5.14 15.69 -2.91
C TYR A 84 -3.75 15.72 -3.56
N ARG A 85 -3.64 16.30 -4.74
CA ARG A 85 -2.34 16.59 -5.37
C ARG A 85 -1.69 17.78 -4.67
N LYS A 86 -0.71 17.53 -3.80
CA LYS A 86 0.24 18.57 -3.37
C LYS A 86 1.33 18.70 -4.42
N LEU A 87 1.55 19.93 -4.90
CA LEU A 87 2.72 20.25 -5.74
C LEU A 87 3.98 19.94 -4.94
N LYS A 88 4.83 19.06 -5.47
CA LYS A 88 6.14 18.76 -4.89
C LYS A 88 7.10 19.87 -5.28
N GLN A 89 7.68 20.58 -4.31
CA GLN A 89 8.84 21.42 -4.55
C GLN A 89 10.08 20.56 -4.71
N ALA A 90 10.83 20.75 -5.80
CA ALA A 90 12.11 20.10 -6.01
C ALA A 90 13.12 20.63 -4.98
N ARG A 91 13.77 19.72 -4.23
CA ARG A 91 14.90 20.06 -3.37
C ARG A 91 16.15 19.52 -4.02
N VAL A 92 17.08 20.39 -4.34
CA VAL A 92 18.43 20.03 -4.80
C VAL A 92 19.31 19.87 -3.56
N THR A 93 19.90 18.71 -3.41
CA THR A 93 20.82 18.41 -2.29
C THR A 93 22.04 17.67 -2.83
N ALA A 94 23.20 17.94 -2.24
CA ALA A 94 24.48 17.37 -2.68
C ALA A 94 24.51 15.82 -2.53
N PRO A 95 25.17 15.11 -3.47
CA PRO A 95 25.33 13.66 -3.40
C PRO A 95 26.17 13.28 -2.15
N LYS A 96 25.75 12.21 -1.44
CA LYS A 96 26.52 11.60 -0.35
C LYS A 96 27.18 10.32 -0.87
N HIS A 97 28.42 10.09 -0.46
CA HIS A 97 29.09 8.82 -0.74
C HIS A 97 28.35 7.66 -0.04
N PRO A 98 28.27 6.48 -0.66
CA PRO A 98 27.67 5.30 -0.05
C PRO A 98 28.48 4.85 1.17
N LEU A 99 27.78 4.26 2.15
CA LEU A 99 28.38 3.72 3.38
C LEU A 99 29.06 2.35 3.18
N GLY A 100 28.87 1.73 2.00
CA GLY A 100 29.43 0.43 1.62
C GLY A 100 29.30 0.21 0.12
N LEU A 101 28.89 -1.00 -0.33
CA LEU A 101 28.70 -1.30 -1.75
C LEU A 101 27.60 -0.41 -2.34
N SER A 102 27.86 0.14 -3.53
CA SER A 102 26.83 0.90 -4.26
C SER A 102 25.71 -0.03 -4.73
N ILE A 103 24.50 0.51 -4.85
CA ILE A 103 23.39 -0.22 -5.49
C ILE A 103 23.70 -0.61 -6.93
N ASP A 104 24.58 0.12 -7.61
CA ASP A 104 25.03 -0.19 -8.97
C ASP A 104 25.84 -1.49 -9.04
N GLU A 105 26.46 -1.88 -7.93
CA GLU A 105 27.21 -3.13 -7.81
C GLU A 105 26.30 -4.34 -7.53
N ARG A 106 25.00 -4.09 -7.32
CA ARG A 106 24.01 -5.14 -7.02
C ARG A 106 23.74 -5.97 -8.28
N PRO A 107 23.95 -7.30 -8.25
CA PRO A 107 23.71 -8.20 -9.38
C PRO A 107 22.28 -8.11 -9.96
N ASP A 108 22.15 -8.26 -11.27
CA ASP A 108 20.87 -8.12 -11.98
C ASP A 108 19.82 -9.14 -11.53
N PHE A 109 20.20 -10.36 -11.20
CA PHE A 109 19.26 -11.38 -10.71
C PHE A 109 18.53 -10.96 -9.42
N ILE A 110 19.17 -10.11 -8.58
CA ILE A 110 18.52 -9.51 -7.41
C ILE A 110 17.49 -8.46 -7.86
N ASN A 111 17.78 -7.72 -8.95
CA ASN A 111 16.85 -6.75 -9.52
C ASN A 111 15.62 -7.41 -10.13
N GLU A 112 15.78 -8.57 -10.76
CA GLU A 112 14.72 -9.39 -11.35
C GLU A 112 13.80 -10.03 -10.31
N ARG A 113 14.22 -10.07 -9.02
CA ARG A 113 13.44 -10.64 -7.91
C ARG A 113 13.06 -12.11 -8.13
N SER A 114 13.95 -12.85 -8.75
CA SER A 114 13.74 -14.27 -9.07
C SER A 114 13.92 -15.17 -7.86
N GLU A 115 14.68 -14.74 -6.86
CA GLU A 115 15.11 -15.49 -5.68
C GLU A 115 14.60 -14.89 -4.38
N TYR A 116 14.35 -15.73 -3.35
CA TYR A 116 14.04 -15.29 -1.99
C TYR A 116 15.32 -14.97 -1.19
N GLY A 117 15.16 -14.19 -0.11
CA GLY A 117 16.24 -13.87 0.83
C GLY A 117 16.92 -12.54 0.58
N HIS A 118 16.45 -11.76 -0.39
CA HIS A 118 16.93 -10.40 -0.67
C HIS A 118 16.00 -9.38 -0.04
N TRP A 119 16.51 -8.60 0.91
CA TRP A 119 15.71 -7.72 1.75
C TRP A 119 15.99 -6.24 1.48
N GLU A 120 14.96 -5.42 1.53
CA GLU A 120 15.06 -3.96 1.59
C GLU A 120 14.77 -3.51 3.02
N ILE A 121 15.67 -2.76 3.64
CA ILE A 121 15.53 -2.28 5.02
C ILE A 121 15.27 -0.76 5.04
N ASP A 122 14.38 -0.31 5.94
CA ASP A 122 14.08 1.10 6.14
C ASP A 122 13.61 1.36 7.59
N THR A 123 13.48 2.63 7.96
CA THR A 123 12.89 3.05 9.23
C THR A 123 11.70 3.99 9.01
N VAL A 124 10.59 3.71 9.67
CA VAL A 124 9.39 4.54 9.64
C VAL A 124 9.26 5.33 10.94
N LEU A 125 9.60 6.63 10.88
CA LEU A 125 9.46 7.54 12.03
C LEU A 125 7.97 7.78 12.34
N LEU A 126 7.55 7.54 13.57
CA LEU A 126 6.18 7.81 14.01
C LEU A 126 5.92 9.31 14.15
N THR A 127 6.89 10.04 14.75
CA THR A 127 6.86 11.49 14.93
C THR A 127 8.14 12.13 14.39
N LYS A 128 8.20 13.46 14.36
CA LYS A 128 9.44 14.20 14.07
C LYS A 128 10.39 14.27 15.27
N ALA A 129 9.89 14.06 16.49
CA ALA A 129 10.69 14.01 17.70
C ALA A 129 11.53 12.72 17.75
N LYS A 130 12.65 12.76 18.48
CA LYS A 130 13.41 11.55 18.80
C LYS A 130 12.55 10.60 19.65
N GLY A 131 12.63 9.32 19.39
CA GLY A 131 11.86 8.30 20.10
C GLY A 131 11.60 7.07 19.25
N GLU A 132 10.63 6.28 19.66
CA GLU A 132 10.26 5.03 19.01
C GLU A 132 9.99 5.21 17.51
N CYS A 133 10.50 4.25 16.76
CA CYS A 133 10.25 4.14 15.33
C CYS A 133 10.08 2.68 14.91
N LEU A 134 9.65 2.45 13.70
CA LEU A 134 9.54 1.10 13.15
C LEU A 134 10.79 0.82 12.31
N LEU A 135 11.41 -0.33 12.54
CA LEU A 135 12.32 -0.96 11.61
C LEU A 135 11.49 -1.85 10.70
N THR A 136 11.62 -1.69 9.40
CA THR A 136 10.90 -2.44 8.37
C THR A 136 11.88 -3.20 7.49
N LEU A 137 11.56 -4.45 7.19
CA LEU A 137 12.29 -5.27 6.23
C LEU A 137 11.28 -5.85 5.25
N THR A 138 11.45 -5.52 3.98
CA THR A 138 10.62 -6.02 2.88
C THR A 138 11.41 -7.04 2.08
N GLU A 139 10.91 -8.28 2.01
CA GLU A 139 11.48 -9.29 1.11
C GLU A 139 11.12 -8.94 -0.35
N ARG A 140 12.12 -8.97 -1.24
CA ARG A 140 11.98 -8.39 -2.59
C ARG A 140 11.09 -9.18 -3.53
N LYS A 141 11.09 -10.52 -3.45
CA LYS A 141 10.31 -11.40 -4.33
C LYS A 141 8.86 -11.50 -3.88
N SER A 142 8.63 -11.93 -2.65
CA SER A 142 7.31 -12.17 -2.07
C SER A 142 6.59 -10.92 -1.58
N ARG A 143 7.33 -9.83 -1.32
CA ARG A 143 6.83 -8.65 -0.60
C ARG A 143 6.42 -8.95 0.84
N LEU A 144 6.96 -10.04 1.41
CA LEU A 144 6.80 -10.33 2.84
C LEU A 144 7.40 -9.19 3.66
N GLU A 145 6.69 -8.80 4.71
CA GLU A 145 7.09 -7.68 5.55
C GLU A 145 7.39 -8.13 6.98
N ILE A 146 8.50 -7.68 7.51
CA ILE A 146 8.83 -7.77 8.92
C ILE A 146 8.86 -6.36 9.48
N ILE A 147 8.14 -6.15 10.57
CA ILE A 147 8.10 -4.85 11.26
C ILE A 147 8.50 -5.07 12.72
N ARG A 148 9.39 -4.22 13.24
CA ARG A 148 9.81 -4.20 14.64
C ARG A 148 9.69 -2.79 15.19
N LEU A 149 9.09 -2.67 16.37
CA LEU A 149 9.12 -1.43 17.14
C LEU A 149 10.48 -1.35 17.84
N ILE A 150 11.26 -0.31 17.54
CA ILE A 150 12.57 -0.05 18.13
C ILE A 150 12.55 1.27 18.91
N PRO A 151 13.35 1.40 19.99
CA PRO A 151 13.28 2.55 20.88
C PRO A 151 13.70 3.87 20.22
N ASP A 152 14.57 3.79 19.22
CA ASP A 152 15.03 4.96 18.47
C ASP A 152 15.64 4.57 17.12
N LYS A 153 15.95 5.57 16.29
CA LYS A 153 16.64 5.42 15.00
C LYS A 153 18.16 5.44 15.16
N SER A 154 18.72 4.75 16.16
CA SER A 154 20.17 4.57 16.30
C SER A 154 20.66 3.30 15.61
N THR A 155 21.94 3.27 15.23
CA THR A 155 22.59 2.08 14.71
C THR A 155 22.51 0.91 15.69
N GLN A 156 22.64 1.20 16.99
CA GLN A 156 22.58 0.19 18.05
C GLN A 156 21.19 -0.47 18.10
N SER A 157 20.12 0.32 18.11
CA SER A 157 18.74 -0.19 18.13
C SER A 157 18.41 -1.02 16.89
N VAL A 158 18.86 -0.57 15.72
CA VAL A 158 18.71 -1.31 14.45
C VAL A 158 19.45 -2.63 14.52
N ASN A 159 20.74 -2.63 14.88
CA ASN A 159 21.56 -3.83 14.94
C ASN A 159 21.05 -4.84 15.98
N GLN A 160 20.58 -4.37 17.13
CA GLN A 160 19.97 -5.23 18.13
C GLN A 160 18.69 -5.91 17.61
N ALA A 161 17.84 -5.16 16.90
CA ALA A 161 16.63 -5.70 16.31
C ALA A 161 16.92 -6.72 15.21
N LEU A 162 17.96 -6.50 14.39
CA LEU A 162 18.39 -7.44 13.35
C LEU A 162 18.93 -8.75 13.92
N ARG A 163 19.78 -8.70 14.96
CA ARG A 163 20.30 -9.89 15.65
C ARG A 163 19.21 -10.78 16.26
N ALA A 164 18.06 -10.19 16.59
CA ALA A 164 16.92 -10.91 17.14
C ALA A 164 16.01 -11.53 16.06
N LEU A 165 16.37 -11.41 14.78
CA LEU A 165 15.64 -12.04 13.69
C LEU A 165 16.26 -13.40 13.36
N ASP A 166 15.41 -14.43 13.34
CA ASP A 166 15.76 -15.77 12.88
C ASP A 166 15.31 -15.90 11.41
N ILE A 167 16.07 -15.26 10.51
CA ILE A 167 15.85 -15.30 9.07
C ILE A 167 17.19 -15.31 8.32
N GLU A 168 17.21 -15.95 7.17
CA GLU A 168 18.35 -15.91 6.27
C GLU A 168 18.36 -14.61 5.46
N PHE A 169 19.52 -13.95 5.44
CA PHE A 169 19.79 -12.80 4.60
C PHE A 169 20.78 -13.17 3.49
N LYS A 170 20.32 -13.24 2.24
CA LYS A 170 21.23 -13.40 1.08
C LYS A 170 21.81 -12.05 0.65
N SER A 171 21.06 -10.98 0.76
CA SER A 171 21.54 -9.60 0.65
C SER A 171 20.57 -8.62 1.31
N VAL A 172 21.08 -7.44 1.66
CA VAL A 172 20.28 -6.34 2.18
C VAL A 172 20.53 -5.09 1.35
N THR A 173 19.46 -4.36 1.02
CA THR A 173 19.53 -3.03 0.39
C THR A 173 19.00 -1.99 1.36
N SER A 174 19.73 -0.91 1.56
CA SER A 174 19.42 0.16 2.52
C SER A 174 19.57 1.55 1.92
N ASP A 175 18.97 2.56 2.55
CA ASP A 175 19.33 3.95 2.30
C ASP A 175 20.68 4.31 2.96
N ASN A 176 21.27 5.46 2.58
CA ASN A 176 22.50 6.00 3.16
C ASN A 176 22.25 6.70 4.51
N GLY A 177 21.30 6.21 5.30
CA GLY A 177 20.98 6.73 6.63
C GLY A 177 22.02 6.32 7.69
N LYS A 178 22.33 7.23 8.61
CA LYS A 178 23.26 6.93 9.73
C LYS A 178 22.87 5.69 10.55
N ALA A 179 21.58 5.39 10.62
CA ALA A 179 21.06 4.21 11.32
C ALA A 179 21.60 2.89 10.75
N PHE A 180 21.94 2.88 9.48
CA PHE A 180 22.36 1.71 8.73
C PHE A 180 23.86 1.64 8.46
N ALA A 181 24.65 2.55 9.06
CA ALA A 181 26.10 2.68 8.80
C ALA A 181 26.91 1.43 9.19
N LYS A 182 26.38 0.55 10.02
CA LYS A 182 27.09 -0.61 10.58
C LYS A 182 26.32 -1.92 10.36
N LEU A 183 25.61 -2.03 9.25
CA LEU A 183 24.88 -3.28 8.93
C LEU A 183 25.84 -4.44 8.68
N SER A 184 26.99 -4.20 8.07
CA SER A 184 28.02 -5.20 7.82
C SER A 184 28.67 -5.78 9.10
N GLU A 185 28.51 -5.13 10.27
CA GLU A 185 28.97 -5.67 11.56
C GLU A 185 27.99 -6.74 12.12
N VAL A 186 26.80 -6.89 11.53
CA VAL A 186 25.71 -7.72 12.06
C VAL A 186 25.19 -8.74 11.03
N LEU A 187 25.37 -8.46 9.77
CA LEU A 187 24.88 -9.28 8.66
C LEU A 187 26.06 -9.91 7.92
N ASP A 188 26.05 -11.23 7.80
CA ASP A 188 27.04 -12.00 7.04
C ASP A 188 26.66 -12.10 5.55
N CYS A 189 26.16 -11.01 4.98
CA CYS A 189 25.74 -10.93 3.58
C CYS A 189 26.08 -9.57 2.97
N PRO A 190 26.11 -9.46 1.62
CA PRO A 190 26.31 -8.20 0.94
C PRO A 190 25.26 -7.16 1.31
N VAL A 191 25.68 -5.93 1.64
CA VAL A 191 24.82 -4.78 1.93
C VAL A 191 25.04 -3.72 0.86
N TYR A 192 23.98 -3.43 0.10
CA TYR A 192 23.98 -2.43 -0.96
C TYR A 192 23.29 -1.15 -0.47
N TYR A 193 23.91 -0.01 -0.76
CA TYR A 193 23.39 1.29 -0.37
C TYR A 193 22.89 2.05 -1.59
N CYS A 194 21.65 2.53 -1.53
CA CYS A 194 21.04 3.32 -2.58
C CYS A 194 21.65 4.70 -2.68
N HIS A 195 21.54 5.33 -3.84
CA HIS A 195 21.97 6.70 -4.03
C HIS A 195 21.17 7.66 -3.14
N ALA A 196 21.83 8.71 -2.70
CA ALA A 196 21.16 9.75 -1.95
C ALA A 196 20.06 10.38 -2.82
N TYR A 197 18.83 10.48 -2.27
CA TYR A 197 17.65 11.06 -2.94
C TYR A 197 17.07 10.28 -4.12
N ALA A 198 17.57 9.09 -4.43
CA ALA A 198 17.03 8.21 -5.45
C ALA A 198 15.84 7.38 -4.91
N SER A 199 14.70 8.03 -4.65
CA SER A 199 13.52 7.37 -4.07
C SER A 199 12.95 6.24 -4.95
N HIS A 200 13.25 6.24 -6.26
CA HIS A 200 12.85 5.18 -7.18
C HIS A 200 13.56 3.85 -6.91
N GLU A 201 14.76 3.88 -6.32
CA GLU A 201 15.53 2.70 -5.94
C GLU A 201 14.93 1.96 -4.73
N HIS A 202 14.08 2.67 -3.95
CA HIS A 202 13.33 2.18 -2.80
C HIS A 202 11.82 2.08 -3.04
N GLY A 203 11.38 1.90 -4.27
CA GLY A 203 9.96 1.91 -4.62
C GLY A 203 9.11 0.90 -3.84
N SER A 204 9.69 -0.24 -3.45
CA SER A 204 9.02 -1.23 -2.58
C SER A 204 8.79 -0.69 -1.19
N ASN A 205 9.82 -0.15 -0.55
CA ASN A 205 9.74 0.43 0.79
C ASN A 205 8.77 1.60 0.85
N GLU A 206 8.78 2.50 -0.16
CA GLU A 206 7.84 3.61 -0.21
C GLU A 206 6.38 3.13 -0.25
N ASN A 207 6.08 2.09 -1.03
CA ASN A 207 4.74 1.52 -1.09
C ASN A 207 4.35 0.84 0.23
N HIS A 208 5.24 0.07 0.84
CA HIS A 208 5.03 -0.59 2.13
C HIS A 208 4.87 0.44 3.25
N ASN A 209 5.69 1.47 3.28
CA ASN A 209 5.55 2.58 4.22
C ASN A 209 4.19 3.28 4.09
N ARG A 210 3.65 3.44 2.87
CA ARG A 210 2.28 3.95 2.68
C ARG A 210 1.22 3.02 3.27
N MET A 211 1.41 1.71 3.19
CA MET A 211 0.49 0.74 3.80
C MET A 211 0.54 0.83 5.33
N ILE A 212 1.72 0.89 5.92
CA ILE A 212 1.90 1.12 7.37
C ILE A 212 1.19 2.42 7.79
N ARG A 213 1.29 3.48 6.97
CA ARG A 213 0.66 4.78 7.25
C ARG A 213 -0.86 4.78 7.20
N ARG A 214 -1.50 3.75 6.66
CA ARG A 214 -2.97 3.57 6.76
C ARG A 214 -3.40 3.34 8.22
N HIS A 215 -2.54 2.69 9.01
CA HIS A 215 -2.78 2.35 10.42
C HIS A 215 -2.06 3.30 11.39
N LEU A 216 -0.87 3.75 11.03
CA LEU A 216 -0.02 4.65 11.83
C LEU A 216 0.26 5.95 11.04
N PRO A 217 -0.67 6.92 11.03
CA PRO A 217 -0.46 8.21 10.38
C PRO A 217 0.77 8.94 10.93
N LYS A 218 1.35 9.86 10.14
CA LYS A 218 2.44 10.72 10.62
C LYS A 218 1.97 11.55 11.80
N GLY A 219 2.75 11.56 12.88
CA GLY A 219 2.41 12.26 14.13
C GLY A 219 1.82 11.34 15.21
N THR A 220 1.67 10.04 14.96
CA THR A 220 1.29 9.06 15.98
C THR A 220 2.32 9.07 17.11
N LYS A 221 1.91 9.47 18.31
CA LYS A 221 2.83 9.68 19.43
C LYS A 221 3.29 8.37 20.08
N LYS A 222 2.43 7.37 20.14
CA LYS A 222 2.70 6.06 20.76
C LYS A 222 2.04 4.95 19.94
N THR A 223 2.69 3.78 19.96
CA THR A 223 2.14 2.53 19.45
C THR A 223 2.58 1.38 20.36
N THR A 224 1.99 0.21 20.21
CA THR A 224 2.35 -0.98 20.99
C THR A 224 2.95 -2.06 20.09
N LYS A 225 3.69 -2.99 20.66
CA LYS A 225 4.25 -4.12 19.92
C LYS A 225 3.15 -5.00 19.32
N GLU A 226 2.03 -5.15 20.02
CA GLU A 226 0.85 -5.91 19.60
C GLU A 226 0.21 -5.27 18.36
N PHE A 227 0.06 -3.93 18.38
CA PHE A 227 -0.48 -3.21 17.22
C PHE A 227 0.46 -3.26 16.01
N VAL A 228 1.77 -3.18 16.23
CA VAL A 228 2.77 -3.37 15.16
C VAL A 228 2.72 -4.80 14.61
N ALA A 229 2.54 -5.80 15.47
CA ALA A 229 2.35 -7.19 15.04
C ALA A 229 1.07 -7.38 14.20
N TYR A 230 -0.03 -6.74 14.61
CA TYR A 230 -1.27 -6.71 13.83
C TYR A 230 -1.04 -6.12 12.43
N ILE A 231 -0.36 -4.95 12.32
CA ILE A 231 -0.07 -4.32 11.03
C ILE A 231 0.77 -5.25 10.15
N LYS A 232 1.81 -5.88 10.71
CA LYS A 232 2.63 -6.86 10.00
C LYS A 232 1.78 -8.00 9.45
N GLN A 233 0.92 -8.58 10.28
CA GLN A 233 0.02 -9.67 9.87
C GLN A 233 -0.95 -9.20 8.79
N TRP A 234 -1.56 -8.04 8.97
CA TRP A 234 -2.45 -7.44 7.97
C TRP A 234 -1.75 -7.24 6.63
N MET A 235 -0.52 -6.70 6.61
CA MET A 235 0.26 -6.49 5.38
C MET A 235 0.61 -7.79 4.67
N ASN A 236 0.94 -8.83 5.41
CA ASN A 236 1.34 -10.13 4.86
C ASN A 236 0.16 -10.96 4.36
N ASN A 237 -1.05 -10.67 4.86
CA ASN A 237 -2.31 -11.23 4.37
C ASN A 237 -3.05 -10.31 3.39
N TYR A 238 -2.45 -9.17 3.00
CA TYR A 238 -3.08 -8.24 2.07
C TYR A 238 -2.87 -8.70 0.62
N PRO A 239 -3.96 -8.99 -0.15
CA PRO A 239 -3.85 -9.43 -1.54
C PRO A 239 -3.16 -8.39 -2.43
N ARG A 240 -2.23 -8.82 -3.27
CA ARG A 240 -1.46 -7.94 -4.16
C ARG A 240 -1.85 -8.14 -5.62
N LYS A 241 -2.27 -7.08 -6.29
CA LYS A 241 -2.62 -7.13 -7.72
C LYS A 241 -1.48 -7.70 -8.57
N MET A 242 -0.22 -7.37 -8.25
CA MET A 242 0.97 -7.86 -8.95
C MET A 242 1.17 -9.38 -8.83
N PHE A 243 0.54 -10.02 -7.86
CA PHE A 243 0.56 -11.47 -7.63
C PHE A 243 -0.80 -12.11 -7.94
N HIS A 244 -1.57 -11.52 -8.85
CA HIS A 244 -2.93 -11.99 -9.17
C HIS A 244 -3.81 -12.12 -7.92
N TYR A 245 -3.67 -11.17 -6.98
CA TYR A 245 -4.37 -11.09 -5.70
C TYR A 245 -4.02 -12.19 -4.69
N LYS A 246 -2.94 -12.95 -4.90
CA LYS A 246 -2.32 -13.72 -3.83
C LYS A 246 -1.68 -12.81 -2.80
N THR A 247 -1.58 -13.30 -1.57
CA THR A 247 -0.93 -12.60 -0.46
C THR A 247 0.58 -12.90 -0.41
N PRO A 248 1.40 -12.01 0.19
CA PRO A 248 2.80 -12.31 0.45
C PRO A 248 3.02 -13.62 1.21
N LEU A 249 2.16 -13.92 2.18
CA LEU A 249 2.26 -15.14 2.99
C LEU A 249 1.99 -16.40 2.17
N GLU A 250 0.96 -16.38 1.31
CA GLU A 250 0.67 -17.52 0.39
C GLU A 250 1.83 -17.80 -0.55
N LEU A 251 2.52 -16.75 -1.04
CA LEU A 251 3.68 -16.93 -1.92
C LEU A 251 4.84 -17.63 -1.22
N VAL A 252 5.12 -17.26 0.03
CA VAL A 252 6.20 -17.89 0.82
C VAL A 252 5.85 -19.33 1.19
N MET A 253 4.56 -19.64 1.46
CA MET A 253 4.11 -20.99 1.80
C MET A 253 4.02 -21.92 0.59
N SER A 254 3.96 -21.38 -0.63
CA SER A 254 3.83 -22.15 -1.89
C SER A 254 5.14 -22.32 -2.67
N GLY A 255 6.23 -21.71 -2.23
CA GLY A 255 7.56 -21.78 -2.85
C GLY A 255 8.54 -22.57 -2.03
#